data_b49352d843b65f6f96bf57d93b37fba2
#
_entry.id   b49352d843b65f6f96bf57d93b37fba2
#
_cell.length_a   1.000
_cell.length_b   1.000
_cell.length_c   1.000
_cell.angle_alpha   90.00
_cell.angle_beta   90.00
_cell.angle_gamma   90.00
#
_symmetry.space_group_name_H-M   'P 1'
#
loop_
_entity.id
_entity.type
_entity.pdbx_description
1 polymer ?
#
loop_
_entity_poly.entity_id
_entity_poly.type
_entity_poly.pdbx_seq_one_letter_code
_entity_poly.pdbx_strand_id
1 'polypeptide(L)'
;MNVDVVKAIRNAEAEAKEIIKNANAQSKRIISEAEDEAFKLGISIAEYADIQANETEAKAKQNAEPVVTEIEKENLLSVEAVKEMSKSKIDKAVDFVIERIVG
;
A
#
# COMPACT_ATOMS: atom_id res chain seq x y z
N MET A 1 -40.58 49.47 -42.84
CA MET A 1 -39.44 48.76 -42.22
C MET A 1 -38.95 47.72 -43.23
N ASN A 2 -37.64 47.61 -43.39
CA ASN A 2 -37.06 46.66 -44.33
C ASN A 2 -37.16 45.22 -43.76
N VAL A 3 -37.92 44.36 -44.44
CA VAL A 3 -38.16 42.98 -44.07
C VAL A 3 -36.86 42.19 -44.06
N ASP A 4 -35.90 42.51 -44.93
CA ASP A 4 -34.61 41.85 -45.01
C ASP A 4 -33.76 42.12 -43.77
N VAL A 5 -33.83 43.32 -43.19
CA VAL A 5 -33.13 43.67 -41.93
C VAL A 5 -33.75 42.91 -40.78
N VAL A 6 -35.07 42.83 -40.70
CA VAL A 6 -35.72 42.03 -39.62
C VAL A 6 -35.42 40.57 -39.74
N LYS A 7 -35.36 40.00 -40.93
CA LYS A 7 -34.94 38.62 -41.18
C LYS A 7 -33.50 38.38 -40.75
N ALA A 8 -32.60 39.29 -41.10
CA ALA A 8 -31.19 39.19 -40.71
C ALA A 8 -31.00 39.19 -39.18
N ILE A 9 -31.75 40.06 -38.48
CA ILE A 9 -31.72 40.12 -37.01
C ILE A 9 -32.25 38.82 -36.40
N ARG A 10 -33.39 38.29 -36.91
CA ARG A 10 -33.93 37.01 -36.41
C ARG A 10 -33.01 35.84 -36.67
N ASN A 11 -32.36 35.79 -37.83
CA ASN A 11 -31.38 34.76 -38.15
C ASN A 11 -30.16 34.86 -37.23
N ALA A 12 -29.66 36.05 -36.96
CA ALA A 12 -28.56 36.28 -36.05
C ALA A 12 -28.90 35.86 -34.60
N GLU A 13 -30.12 36.19 -34.14
CA GLU A 13 -30.61 35.76 -32.83
C GLU A 13 -30.76 34.24 -32.74
N ALA A 14 -31.27 33.59 -33.78
CA ALA A 14 -31.39 32.13 -33.84
C ALA A 14 -30.01 31.43 -33.81
N GLU A 15 -29.05 31.96 -34.57
CA GLU A 15 -27.67 31.46 -34.56
C GLU A 15 -27.03 31.64 -33.18
N ALA A 16 -27.20 32.80 -32.54
CA ALA A 16 -26.69 33.07 -31.24
C ALA A 16 -27.23 32.08 -30.17
N LYS A 17 -28.54 31.81 -30.22
CA LYS A 17 -29.20 30.83 -29.37
C LYS A 17 -28.65 29.42 -29.57
N GLU A 18 -28.45 29.04 -30.83
CA GLU A 18 -27.89 27.72 -31.17
C GLU A 18 -26.45 27.57 -30.69
N ILE A 19 -25.62 28.62 -30.84
CA ILE A 19 -24.23 28.64 -30.35
C ILE A 19 -24.21 28.46 -28.82
N ILE A 20 -25.06 29.20 -28.10
CA ILE A 20 -25.13 29.09 -26.63
C ILE A 20 -25.61 27.70 -26.21
N LYS A 21 -26.64 27.16 -26.89
CA LYS A 21 -27.15 25.82 -26.63
C LYS A 21 -26.05 24.75 -26.80
N ASN A 22 -25.36 24.84 -27.93
CA ASN A 22 -24.27 23.90 -28.24
C ASN A 22 -23.10 24.04 -27.27
N ALA A 23 -22.75 25.27 -26.90
CA ALA A 23 -21.69 25.53 -25.90
C ALA A 23 -22.04 24.94 -24.53
N ASN A 24 -23.31 25.11 -24.11
CA ASN A 24 -23.78 24.53 -22.85
C ASN A 24 -23.76 22.99 -22.86
N ALA A 25 -24.22 22.40 -23.98
CA ALA A 25 -24.18 20.94 -24.14
C ALA A 25 -22.76 20.40 -24.15
N GLN A 26 -21.86 21.08 -24.84
CA GLN A 26 -20.45 20.74 -24.90
C GLN A 26 -19.77 20.86 -23.52
N SER A 27 -20.08 21.93 -22.79
CA SER A 27 -19.59 22.15 -21.44
C SER A 27 -20.01 21.01 -20.49
N LYS A 28 -21.28 20.63 -20.52
CA LYS A 28 -21.79 19.51 -19.71
C LYS A 28 -21.11 18.20 -20.07
N ARG A 29 -20.90 17.94 -21.36
CA ARG A 29 -20.18 16.74 -21.80
C ARG A 29 -18.76 16.71 -21.34
N ILE A 30 -18.04 17.84 -21.44
CA ILE A 30 -16.64 17.95 -20.97
C ILE A 30 -16.55 17.67 -19.47
N ILE A 31 -17.45 18.25 -18.67
CA ILE A 31 -17.49 18.03 -17.23
C ILE A 31 -17.77 16.56 -16.90
N SER A 32 -18.76 15.96 -17.57
CA SER A 32 -19.10 14.55 -17.36
C SER A 32 -17.95 13.62 -17.72
N GLU A 33 -17.29 13.86 -18.86
CA GLU A 33 -16.12 13.08 -19.27
C GLU A 33 -14.94 13.24 -18.28
N ALA A 34 -14.73 14.47 -17.80
CA ALA A 34 -13.70 14.73 -16.81
C ALA A 34 -13.97 14.03 -15.47
N GLU A 35 -15.22 14.00 -15.03
CA GLU A 35 -15.64 13.26 -13.83
C GLU A 35 -15.42 11.76 -13.98
N ASP A 36 -15.79 11.20 -15.15
CA ASP A 36 -15.57 9.78 -15.46
C ASP A 36 -14.09 9.43 -15.47
N GLU A 37 -13.26 10.26 -16.11
CA GLU A 37 -11.81 10.08 -16.13
C GLU A 37 -11.20 10.16 -14.73
N ALA A 38 -11.65 11.12 -13.93
CA ALA A 38 -11.19 11.28 -12.56
C ALA A 38 -11.54 10.04 -11.70
N PHE A 39 -12.74 9.51 -11.88
CA PHE A 39 -13.19 8.30 -11.20
C PHE A 39 -12.33 7.09 -11.58
N LYS A 40 -12.10 6.88 -12.87
CA LYS A 40 -11.24 5.79 -13.38
C LYS A 40 -9.81 5.94 -12.90
N LEU A 41 -9.29 7.15 -12.90
CA LEU A 41 -7.94 7.43 -12.39
C LEU A 41 -7.85 7.12 -10.90
N GLY A 42 -8.87 7.48 -10.12
CA GLY A 42 -8.95 7.15 -8.70
C GLY A 42 -8.88 5.65 -8.45
N ILE A 43 -9.61 4.84 -9.23
CA ILE A 43 -9.56 3.38 -9.16
C ILE A 43 -8.16 2.86 -9.49
N SER A 44 -7.55 3.35 -10.58
CA SER A 44 -6.21 2.95 -11.00
C SER A 44 -5.16 3.28 -9.95
N ILE A 45 -5.25 4.44 -9.32
CA ILE A 45 -4.35 4.84 -8.23
C ILE A 45 -4.50 3.91 -7.03
N ALA A 46 -5.75 3.59 -6.65
CA ALA A 46 -6.02 2.67 -5.54
C ALA A 46 -5.45 1.27 -5.81
N GLU A 47 -5.66 0.74 -7.01
CA GLU A 47 -5.10 -0.56 -7.43
C GLU A 47 -3.57 -0.56 -7.41
N TYR A 48 -2.97 0.50 -7.93
CA TYR A 48 -1.51 0.67 -7.91
C TYR A 48 -0.98 0.72 -6.48
N ALA A 49 -1.65 1.45 -5.59
CA ALA A 49 -1.27 1.54 -4.19
C ALA A 49 -1.33 0.17 -3.49
N ASP A 50 -2.36 -0.63 -3.77
CA ASP A 50 -2.49 -1.98 -3.24
C ASP A 50 -1.35 -2.89 -3.72
N ILE A 51 -1.02 -2.84 -5.01
CA ILE A 51 0.09 -3.60 -5.58
C ILE A 51 1.41 -3.20 -4.91
N GLN A 52 1.66 -1.90 -4.77
CA GLN A 52 2.86 -1.38 -4.13
C GLN A 52 2.95 -1.78 -2.64
N ALA A 53 1.83 -1.73 -1.93
CA ALA A 53 1.77 -2.16 -0.54
C ALA A 53 2.09 -3.66 -0.40
N ASN A 54 1.51 -4.49 -1.25
CA ASN A 54 1.75 -5.94 -1.25
C ASN A 54 3.20 -6.27 -1.60
N GLU A 55 3.79 -5.59 -2.58
CA GLU A 55 5.20 -5.77 -2.94
C GLU A 55 6.13 -5.33 -1.81
N THR A 56 5.83 -4.22 -1.15
CA THR A 56 6.61 -3.73 -0.01
C THR A 56 6.55 -4.72 1.15
N GLU A 57 5.37 -5.23 1.44
CA GLU A 57 5.18 -6.26 2.48
C GLU A 57 5.94 -7.54 2.16
N ALA A 58 5.85 -8.02 0.92
CA ALA A 58 6.57 -9.21 0.47
C ALA A 58 8.09 -9.04 0.58
N LYS A 59 8.61 -7.89 0.17
CA LYS A 59 10.05 -7.56 0.30
C LYS A 59 10.48 -7.49 1.75
N ALA A 60 9.65 -6.88 2.61
CA ALA A 60 9.94 -6.79 4.04
C ALA A 60 10.03 -8.18 4.68
N LYS A 61 9.08 -9.07 4.37
CA LYS A 61 9.10 -10.47 4.82
C LYS A 61 10.32 -11.22 4.31
N GLN A 62 10.63 -11.07 3.04
CA GLN A 62 11.80 -11.71 2.42
C GLN A 62 13.10 -11.23 3.05
N ASN A 63 13.21 -9.95 3.37
CA ASN A 63 14.39 -9.37 4.03
C ASN A 63 14.48 -9.78 5.51
N ALA A 64 13.35 -9.94 6.18
CA ALA A 64 13.30 -10.34 7.58
C ALA A 64 13.61 -11.83 7.80
N GLU A 65 13.29 -12.69 6.85
CA GLU A 65 13.44 -14.15 6.94
C GLU A 65 14.86 -14.61 7.31
N PRO A 66 15.93 -14.13 6.64
CA PRO A 66 17.31 -14.49 7.03
C PRO A 66 17.66 -14.00 8.42
N VAL A 67 17.17 -12.83 8.83
CA VAL A 67 17.42 -12.26 10.17
C VAL A 67 16.74 -13.11 11.25
N VAL A 68 15.49 -13.50 11.03
CA VAL A 68 14.75 -14.38 11.93
C VAL A 68 15.46 -15.73 12.07
N THR A 69 15.90 -16.32 10.97
CA THR A 69 16.64 -17.58 10.94
C THR A 69 17.94 -17.47 11.76
N GLU A 70 18.68 -16.40 11.60
CA GLU A 70 19.92 -16.15 12.34
C GLU A 70 19.67 -15.98 13.84
N ILE A 71 18.63 -15.24 14.22
CA ILE A 71 18.23 -15.08 15.62
C ILE A 71 17.84 -16.42 16.25
N GLU A 72 17.06 -17.23 15.55
CA GLU A 72 16.68 -18.58 16.01
C GLU A 72 17.90 -19.48 16.21
N LYS A 73 18.84 -19.44 15.29
CA LYS A 73 20.08 -20.19 15.37
C LYS A 73 20.93 -19.76 16.58
N GLU A 74 21.12 -18.47 16.77
CA GLU A 74 21.85 -17.92 17.93
C GLU A 74 21.16 -18.29 19.25
N ASN A 75 19.83 -18.25 19.27
CA ASN A 75 19.06 -18.62 20.44
C ASN A 75 19.22 -20.09 20.79
N LEU A 76 19.19 -20.98 19.80
CA LEU A 76 19.45 -22.40 19.99
C LEU A 76 20.86 -22.66 20.59
N LEU A 77 21.89 -21.97 20.06
CA LEU A 77 23.24 -22.06 20.55
C LEU A 77 23.35 -21.57 22.01
N SER A 78 22.66 -20.48 22.34
CA SER A 78 22.61 -19.93 23.69
C SER A 78 21.93 -20.90 24.66
N VAL A 79 20.84 -21.53 24.28
CA VAL A 79 20.14 -22.53 25.08
C VAL A 79 21.01 -23.76 25.30
N GLU A 80 21.71 -24.24 24.29
CA GLU A 80 22.65 -25.34 24.39
C GLU A 80 23.80 -25.02 25.39
N ALA A 81 24.36 -23.81 25.28
CA ALA A 81 25.43 -23.36 26.16
C ALA A 81 24.96 -23.32 27.64
N VAL A 82 23.74 -22.83 27.88
CA VAL A 82 23.15 -22.81 29.23
C VAL A 82 22.94 -24.23 29.77
N LYS A 83 22.45 -25.13 28.93
CA LYS A 83 22.28 -26.55 29.31
C LYS A 83 23.60 -27.20 29.69
N GLU A 84 24.64 -27.01 28.89
CA GLU A 84 25.99 -27.52 29.15
C GLU A 84 26.56 -26.98 30.47
N MET A 85 26.45 -25.66 30.69
CA MET A 85 26.89 -25.03 31.94
C MET A 85 26.14 -25.58 33.15
N SER A 86 24.82 -25.71 33.04
CA SER A 86 23.96 -26.23 34.11
C SER A 86 24.32 -27.67 34.47
N LYS A 87 24.52 -28.51 33.46
CA LYS A 87 24.94 -29.90 33.64
C LYS A 87 26.28 -29.99 34.36
N SER A 88 27.28 -29.21 33.94
CA SER A 88 28.60 -29.17 34.58
C SER A 88 28.50 -28.73 36.04
N LYS A 89 27.71 -27.74 36.36
CA LYS A 89 27.51 -27.27 37.75
C LYS A 89 26.79 -28.29 38.60
N ILE A 90 25.81 -28.99 38.05
CA ILE A 90 25.11 -30.07 38.77
C ILE A 90 26.09 -31.21 39.09
N ASP A 91 26.90 -31.65 38.13
CA ASP A 91 27.89 -32.69 38.31
C ASP A 91 28.90 -32.32 39.41
N LYS A 92 29.39 -31.08 39.40
CA LYS A 92 30.29 -30.56 40.45
C LYS A 92 29.63 -30.53 41.82
N ALA A 93 28.34 -30.12 41.87
CA ALA A 93 27.61 -30.11 43.12
C ALA A 93 27.41 -31.52 43.69
N VAL A 94 27.09 -32.48 42.82
CA VAL A 94 26.98 -33.90 43.19
C VAL A 94 28.31 -34.44 43.73
N ASP A 95 29.42 -34.21 43.05
CA ASP A 95 30.75 -34.62 43.44
C ASP A 95 31.14 -34.02 44.80
N PHE A 96 30.86 -32.75 45.03
CA PHE A 96 31.09 -32.05 46.27
C PHE A 96 30.33 -32.69 47.42
N VAL A 97 29.07 -33.03 47.24
CA VAL A 97 28.25 -33.70 48.26
C VAL A 97 28.80 -35.11 48.58
N ILE A 98 29.16 -35.87 47.56
CA ILE A 98 29.74 -37.21 47.70
C ILE A 98 31.04 -37.16 48.50
N GLU A 99 31.92 -36.23 48.16
CA GLU A 99 33.20 -36.05 48.94
C GLU A 99 32.91 -35.71 50.38
N ARG A 100 31.91 -34.88 50.65
CA ARG A 100 31.53 -34.51 52.02
C ARG A 100 30.98 -35.69 52.82
N ILE A 101 30.27 -36.59 52.17
CA ILE A 101 29.67 -37.77 52.84
C ILE A 101 30.66 -38.90 53.02
N VAL A 102 31.53 -39.15 52.03
CA VAL A 102 32.47 -40.25 52.01
C VAL A 102 33.82 -39.88 52.65
N GLY A 103 34.20 -38.66 52.52
CA GLY A 103 35.43 -38.12 53.01
C GLY A 103 35.35 -37.64 54.43
#